data_919efa422864945dfabc806047177d33
#
_entry.id   919efa422864945dfabc806047177d33
#
_cell.length_a   1.000
_cell.length_b   1.000
_cell.length_c   1.000
_cell.angle_alpha   90.00
_cell.angle_beta   90.00
_cell.angle_gamma   90.00
#
_symmetry.space_group_name_H-M   'P 1'
#
loop_
_entity.id
_entity.type
_entity.pdbx_description
1 polymer ?
#
loop_
_entity_poly.entity_id
_entity_poly.type
_entity_poly.pdbx_seq_one_letter_code
_entity_poly.pdbx_strand_id
1 'polypeptide(L)'
;MSDAMHTLLTATPLLDLHHPDIESLVARRGWRTLSPYDRIGAVYDFVRDEIAFGYNEGDELPASRVLADGIGQCNTKSTLLMALLRAVGIPCRFHGFTIDKPLQKGAITGLAYWLAPQRIIHSWVEVSLDGSWIALEGFILDAPYLASLQRRFPQARRFCGYGAATPDLSAPGVEWRGQDTYIQKEGIADDFGIFDSPDAFYARHGSNLSGLKRWLYERVIRHRMNRNVARVRASKW
;
A
#
# COMPACT_ATOMS: atom_id res chain seq x y z
N MET A 1 -10.10 -1.07 27.09
CA MET A 1 -10.08 -0.69 25.66
C MET A 1 -11.47 -0.16 25.35
N SER A 2 -11.63 1.03 24.76
CA SER A 2 -12.96 1.56 24.41
C SER A 2 -13.58 0.76 23.25
N ASP A 3 -14.92 0.76 23.14
CA ASP A 3 -15.64 0.06 22.05
C ASP A 3 -15.14 0.50 20.67
N ALA A 4 -14.78 1.79 20.51
CA ALA A 4 -14.20 2.33 19.29
C ALA A 4 -12.86 1.65 18.92
N MET A 5 -12.00 1.37 19.90
CA MET A 5 -10.73 0.66 19.64
C MET A 5 -10.94 -0.82 19.32
N HIS A 6 -12.02 -1.42 19.85
CA HIS A 6 -12.36 -2.81 19.51
C HIS A 6 -12.76 -2.95 18.05
N THR A 7 -13.55 -2.01 17.51
CA THR A 7 -13.94 -1.99 16.09
C THR A 7 -12.72 -1.99 15.15
N LEU A 8 -11.63 -1.33 15.56
CA LEU A 8 -10.39 -1.24 14.78
C LEU A 8 -9.51 -2.51 14.82
N LEU A 9 -10.01 -3.58 15.45
CA LEU A 9 -9.41 -4.92 15.49
C LEU A 9 -10.28 -5.98 14.80
N THR A 10 -11.47 -5.61 14.32
CA THR A 10 -12.42 -6.58 13.76
C THR A 10 -12.11 -6.95 12.31
N ALA A 11 -12.48 -8.16 11.93
CA ALA A 11 -12.47 -8.61 10.54
C ALA A 11 -13.56 -7.90 9.71
N THR A 12 -13.31 -7.75 8.42
CA THR A 12 -14.29 -7.33 7.41
C THR A 12 -14.11 -8.22 6.17
N PRO A 13 -14.99 -8.16 5.15
CA PRO A 13 -14.80 -8.91 3.92
C PRO A 13 -13.42 -8.71 3.24
N LEU A 14 -12.89 -7.48 3.24
CA LEU A 14 -11.54 -7.20 2.70
C LEU A 14 -10.43 -7.46 3.73
N LEU A 15 -10.71 -7.27 5.01
CA LEU A 15 -9.78 -7.58 6.10
C LEU A 15 -10.09 -8.98 6.66
N ASP A 16 -9.90 -10.01 5.86
CA ASP A 16 -10.18 -11.42 6.16
C ASP A 16 -9.08 -12.05 7.05
N LEU A 17 -8.78 -11.38 8.17
CA LEU A 17 -7.67 -11.70 9.07
C LEU A 17 -7.71 -13.12 9.66
N HIS A 18 -8.88 -13.78 9.63
CA HIS A 18 -9.04 -15.17 10.05
C HIS A 18 -8.86 -16.19 8.91
N HIS A 19 -8.51 -15.74 7.71
CA HIS A 19 -8.19 -16.65 6.61
C HIS A 19 -6.97 -17.54 7.00
N PRO A 20 -7.01 -18.86 6.71
CA PRO A 20 -5.96 -19.79 7.14
C PRO A 20 -4.53 -19.36 6.75
N ASP A 21 -4.35 -18.78 5.57
CA ASP A 21 -3.04 -18.31 5.10
C ASP A 21 -2.52 -17.11 5.93
N ILE A 22 -3.41 -16.19 6.31
CA ILE A 22 -3.07 -15.05 7.19
C ILE A 22 -2.68 -15.56 8.58
N GLU A 23 -3.51 -16.43 9.18
CA GLU A 23 -3.22 -16.98 10.50
C GLU A 23 -1.94 -17.83 10.52
N SER A 24 -1.75 -18.65 9.49
CA SER A 24 -0.54 -19.46 9.32
C SER A 24 0.72 -18.59 9.18
N LEU A 25 0.65 -17.51 8.41
CA LEU A 25 1.76 -16.55 8.29
C LEU A 25 2.09 -15.93 9.63
N VAL A 26 1.10 -15.37 10.33
CA VAL A 26 1.29 -14.74 11.65
C VAL A 26 1.88 -15.70 12.66
N ALA A 27 1.42 -16.96 12.67
CA ALA A 27 1.94 -18.00 13.56
C ALA A 27 3.41 -18.36 13.23
N ARG A 28 3.71 -18.62 11.95
CA ARG A 28 5.09 -18.95 11.51
C ARG A 28 6.09 -17.86 11.81
N ARG A 29 5.68 -16.60 11.70
CA ARG A 29 6.54 -15.42 11.95
C ARG A 29 6.67 -15.11 13.44
N GLY A 30 5.82 -15.67 14.29
CA GLY A 30 5.87 -15.43 15.73
C GLY A 30 5.55 -13.99 16.15
N TRP A 31 4.91 -13.20 15.28
CA TRP A 31 4.73 -11.77 15.51
C TRP A 31 3.92 -11.43 16.78
N ARG A 32 3.00 -12.32 17.21
CA ARG A 32 2.20 -12.08 18.42
C ARG A 32 3.02 -12.06 19.72
N THR A 33 4.25 -12.58 19.70
CA THR A 33 5.15 -12.60 20.88
C THR A 33 6.00 -11.35 21.01
N LEU A 34 6.03 -10.50 19.99
CA LEU A 34 6.82 -9.28 19.95
C LEU A 34 6.15 -8.15 20.77
N SER A 35 6.93 -7.13 21.13
CA SER A 35 6.40 -5.88 21.66
C SER A 35 5.49 -5.16 20.62
N PRO A 36 4.55 -4.29 21.00
CA PRO A 36 3.74 -3.57 20.04
C PRO A 36 4.57 -2.83 18.98
N TYR A 37 5.65 -2.16 19.38
CA TYR A 37 6.56 -1.45 18.48
C TYR A 37 7.22 -2.41 17.46
N ASP A 38 7.81 -3.52 17.94
CA ASP A 38 8.48 -4.49 17.09
C ASP A 38 7.48 -5.26 16.20
N ARG A 39 6.27 -5.48 16.70
CA ARG A 39 5.17 -6.11 15.96
C ARG A 39 4.73 -5.29 14.76
N ILE A 40 4.55 -3.96 14.95
CA ILE A 40 4.24 -3.04 13.86
C ILE A 40 5.38 -3.07 12.83
N GLY A 41 6.63 -2.96 13.29
CA GLY A 41 7.80 -2.96 12.41
C GLY A 41 7.92 -4.24 11.59
N ALA A 42 7.79 -5.40 12.24
CA ALA A 42 7.90 -6.70 11.56
C ALA A 42 6.81 -6.92 10.50
N VAL A 43 5.56 -6.51 10.79
CA VAL A 43 4.45 -6.58 9.82
C VAL A 43 4.65 -5.58 8.70
N TYR A 44 5.06 -4.35 9.03
CA TYR A 44 5.36 -3.29 8.06
C TYR A 44 6.45 -3.71 7.08
N ASP A 45 7.60 -4.19 7.58
CA ASP A 45 8.72 -4.61 6.75
C ASP A 45 8.35 -5.81 5.86
N PHE A 46 7.57 -6.76 6.39
CA PHE A 46 7.04 -7.86 5.58
C PHE A 46 6.21 -7.34 4.40
N VAL A 47 5.25 -6.44 4.66
CA VAL A 47 4.39 -5.91 3.59
C VAL A 47 5.19 -5.03 2.63
N ARG A 48 6.19 -4.28 3.12
CA ARG A 48 7.07 -3.49 2.26
C ARG A 48 7.87 -4.36 1.31
N ASP A 49 8.57 -5.36 1.83
CA ASP A 49 9.68 -6.01 1.12
C ASP A 49 9.34 -7.41 0.58
N GLU A 50 8.40 -8.13 1.20
CA GLU A 50 8.02 -9.46 0.73
C GLU A 50 6.76 -9.45 -0.16
N ILE A 51 5.99 -8.35 -0.14
CA ILE A 51 4.91 -8.10 -1.11
C ILE A 51 5.42 -7.04 -2.09
N ALA A 52 5.88 -7.48 -3.25
CA ALA A 52 6.52 -6.60 -4.20
C ALA A 52 5.55 -5.51 -4.73
N PHE A 53 6.05 -4.29 -4.99
CA PHE A 53 5.23 -3.26 -5.65
C PHE A 53 4.79 -3.74 -7.03
N GLY A 54 3.50 -3.71 -7.29
CA GLY A 54 2.87 -4.16 -8.52
C GLY A 54 1.36 -3.93 -8.50
N TYR A 55 0.68 -4.28 -9.58
CA TYR A 55 -0.72 -3.97 -9.80
C TYR A 55 -1.56 -5.26 -9.77
N ASN A 56 -2.47 -5.37 -8.81
CA ASN A 56 -3.46 -6.44 -8.73
C ASN A 56 -4.59 -6.22 -9.75
N GLU A 57 -5.54 -7.12 -9.79
CA GLU A 57 -6.70 -7.04 -10.69
C GLU A 57 -7.69 -5.92 -10.34
N GLY A 58 -7.63 -5.39 -9.12
CA GLY A 58 -8.45 -4.28 -8.63
C GLY A 58 -7.95 -3.78 -7.28
N ASP A 59 -8.67 -2.81 -6.72
CA ASP A 59 -8.37 -2.23 -5.41
C ASP A 59 -9.09 -2.99 -4.27
N GLU A 60 -10.29 -3.52 -4.56
CA GLU A 60 -11.17 -4.21 -3.60
C GLU A 60 -10.87 -5.72 -3.55
N LEU A 61 -9.71 -6.08 -3.01
CA LEU A 61 -9.29 -7.48 -2.86
C LEU A 61 -9.14 -7.84 -1.38
N PRO A 62 -9.59 -9.04 -0.98
CA PRO A 62 -9.29 -9.56 0.36
C PRO A 62 -7.79 -9.64 0.62
N ALA A 63 -7.39 -9.41 1.87
CA ALA A 63 -6.00 -9.45 2.28
C ALA A 63 -5.31 -10.79 1.96
N SER A 64 -6.02 -11.91 2.14
CA SER A 64 -5.53 -13.25 1.77
C SER A 64 -5.21 -13.37 0.29
N ARG A 65 -5.99 -12.72 -0.59
CA ARG A 65 -5.71 -12.72 -2.02
C ARG A 65 -4.47 -11.89 -2.35
N VAL A 66 -4.29 -10.74 -1.72
CA VAL A 66 -3.08 -9.91 -1.90
C VAL A 66 -1.83 -10.67 -1.42
N LEU A 67 -1.93 -11.37 -0.29
CA LEU A 67 -0.88 -12.24 0.21
C LEU A 67 -0.53 -13.34 -0.80
N ALA A 68 -1.52 -14.02 -1.36
CA ALA A 68 -1.32 -15.07 -2.36
C ALA A 68 -0.72 -14.55 -3.68
N ASP A 69 -1.10 -13.34 -4.10
CA ASP A 69 -0.55 -12.69 -5.29
C ASP A 69 0.93 -12.30 -5.12
N GLY A 70 1.39 -12.06 -3.88
CA GLY A 70 2.77 -11.62 -3.55
C GLY A 70 3.16 -10.26 -4.13
N ILE A 71 2.19 -9.52 -4.67
CA ILE A 71 2.35 -8.17 -5.21
C ILE A 71 1.18 -7.28 -4.75
N GLY A 72 1.41 -5.95 -4.73
CA GLY A 72 0.35 -4.99 -4.44
C GLY A 72 0.75 -3.55 -4.73
N GLN A 73 -0.27 -2.71 -4.94
CA GLN A 73 -0.17 -1.25 -4.97
C GLN A 73 -0.63 -0.65 -3.62
N CYS A 74 -0.62 0.68 -3.49
CA CYS A 74 -0.98 1.38 -2.26
C CYS A 74 -2.24 0.80 -1.59
N ASN A 75 -3.35 0.71 -2.32
CA ASN A 75 -4.64 0.27 -1.77
C ASN A 75 -4.65 -1.19 -1.30
N THR A 76 -4.16 -2.11 -2.12
CA THR A 76 -4.17 -3.54 -1.78
C THR A 76 -3.12 -3.89 -0.73
N LYS A 77 -1.93 -3.26 -0.76
CA LYS A 77 -0.95 -3.40 0.32
C LYS A 77 -1.46 -2.80 1.63
N SER A 78 -2.23 -1.69 1.59
CA SER A 78 -2.92 -1.16 2.78
C SER A 78 -3.91 -2.17 3.37
N THR A 79 -4.71 -2.82 2.53
CA THR A 79 -5.65 -3.87 2.96
C THR A 79 -4.91 -5.02 3.65
N LEU A 80 -3.84 -5.53 3.04
CA LEU A 80 -3.04 -6.61 3.64
C LEU A 80 -2.36 -6.16 4.94
N LEU A 81 -1.77 -4.95 4.97
CA LEU A 81 -1.13 -4.40 6.16
C LEU A 81 -2.13 -4.30 7.33
N MET A 82 -3.33 -3.77 7.08
CA MET A 82 -4.38 -3.67 8.10
C MET A 82 -4.82 -5.04 8.62
N ALA A 83 -5.05 -6.01 7.73
CA ALA A 83 -5.44 -7.35 8.15
C ALA A 83 -4.39 -8.01 9.03
N LEU A 84 -3.10 -7.91 8.66
CA LEU A 84 -1.99 -8.45 9.45
C LEU A 84 -1.82 -7.73 10.80
N LEU A 85 -1.90 -6.39 10.82
CA LEU A 85 -1.84 -5.62 12.06
C LEU A 85 -2.97 -5.99 13.02
N ARG A 86 -4.22 -6.10 12.51
CA ARG A 86 -5.36 -6.55 13.32
C ARG A 86 -5.20 -7.98 13.80
N ALA A 87 -4.70 -8.88 12.96
CA ALA A 87 -4.44 -10.28 13.33
C ALA A 87 -3.41 -10.42 14.46
N VAL A 88 -2.54 -9.44 14.62
CA VAL A 88 -1.56 -9.38 15.72
C VAL A 88 -1.97 -8.45 16.86
N GLY A 89 -3.22 -7.95 16.86
CA GLY A 89 -3.79 -7.15 17.94
C GLY A 89 -3.36 -5.69 17.94
N ILE A 90 -2.94 -5.13 16.82
CA ILE A 90 -2.61 -3.70 16.65
C ILE A 90 -3.81 -2.97 16.03
N PRO A 91 -4.46 -2.03 16.75
CA PRO A 91 -5.53 -1.22 16.19
C PRO A 91 -5.04 -0.35 15.05
N CYS A 92 -5.75 -0.37 13.94
CA CYS A 92 -5.39 0.42 12.76
C CYS A 92 -6.64 0.86 11.99
N ARG A 93 -6.48 1.96 11.23
CA ARG A 93 -7.54 2.58 10.45
C ARG A 93 -7.05 2.96 9.07
N PHE A 94 -7.97 3.08 8.14
CA PHE A 94 -7.71 3.40 6.75
C PHE A 94 -7.85 4.91 6.52
N HIS A 95 -6.89 5.54 5.87
CA HIS A 95 -7.01 6.93 5.46
C HIS A 95 -7.03 6.99 3.94
N GLY A 96 -8.11 7.55 3.38
CA GLY A 96 -8.38 7.58 1.94
C GLY A 96 -8.06 8.92 1.31
N PHE A 97 -7.48 8.90 0.10
CA PHE A 97 -7.04 10.08 -0.65
C PHE A 97 -7.28 9.91 -2.14
N THR A 98 -7.01 10.97 -2.90
CA THR A 98 -6.59 10.86 -4.30
C THR A 98 -5.16 11.37 -4.47
N ILE A 99 -4.47 10.80 -5.46
CA ILE A 99 -3.16 11.27 -5.91
C ILE A 99 -3.25 11.74 -7.36
N ASP A 100 -2.37 12.67 -7.69
CA ASP A 100 -2.24 13.16 -9.05
C ASP A 100 -1.59 12.14 -10.00
N LYS A 101 -2.13 12.03 -11.21
CA LYS A 101 -1.65 11.15 -12.28
C LYS A 101 -0.14 11.24 -12.58
N PRO A 102 0.55 12.41 -12.51
CA PRO A 102 1.98 12.50 -12.74
C PRO A 102 2.83 11.56 -11.85
N LEU A 103 2.37 11.22 -10.64
CA LEU A 103 3.02 10.28 -9.75
C LEU A 103 3.20 8.88 -10.40
N GLN A 104 2.27 8.49 -11.26
CA GLN A 104 2.31 7.20 -11.96
C GLN A 104 3.16 7.20 -13.23
N LYS A 105 3.64 8.37 -13.68
CA LYS A 105 4.46 8.48 -14.90
C LYS A 105 5.75 7.68 -14.73
N GLY A 106 6.03 6.81 -15.69
CA GLY A 106 7.18 5.91 -15.65
C GLY A 106 6.85 4.52 -15.08
N ALA A 107 6.06 4.41 -14.02
CA ALA A 107 5.47 3.13 -13.60
C ALA A 107 4.41 2.68 -14.61
N ILE A 108 3.53 3.59 -15.01
CA ILE A 108 2.58 3.41 -16.10
C ILE A 108 3.10 4.17 -17.32
N THR A 109 3.09 3.53 -18.49
CA THR A 109 3.63 4.10 -19.74
C THR A 109 2.66 3.96 -20.93
N GLY A 110 2.90 4.73 -21.99
CA GLY A 110 2.16 4.63 -23.26
C GLY A 110 0.66 4.88 -23.11
N LEU A 111 -0.13 4.11 -23.87
CA LEU A 111 -1.59 4.26 -23.91
C LEU A 111 -2.24 4.06 -22.53
N ALA A 112 -1.70 3.18 -21.68
CA ALA A 112 -2.20 2.95 -20.33
C ALA A 112 -2.09 4.22 -19.47
N TYR A 113 -0.99 4.96 -19.57
CA TYR A 113 -0.84 6.25 -18.90
C TYR A 113 -1.83 7.29 -19.44
N TRP A 114 -2.01 7.34 -20.75
CA TRP A 114 -2.96 8.28 -21.37
C TRP A 114 -4.40 8.04 -20.90
N LEU A 115 -4.82 6.77 -20.82
CA LEU A 115 -6.17 6.36 -20.37
C LEU A 115 -6.38 6.43 -18.85
N ALA A 116 -5.31 6.52 -18.05
CA ALA A 116 -5.40 6.60 -16.60
C ALA A 116 -6.16 7.88 -16.17
N PRO A 117 -7.01 7.81 -15.12
CA PRO A 117 -7.73 8.98 -14.60
C PRO A 117 -6.76 10.05 -14.09
N GLN A 118 -7.18 11.30 -14.05
CA GLN A 118 -6.37 12.42 -13.51
C GLN A 118 -6.18 12.30 -12.00
N ARG A 119 -7.21 11.80 -11.30
CA ARG A 119 -7.21 11.52 -9.88
C ARG A 119 -7.30 10.03 -9.69
N ILE A 120 -6.42 9.46 -8.91
CA ILE A 120 -6.31 8.03 -8.64
C ILE A 120 -6.52 7.83 -7.15
N ILE A 121 -7.44 6.96 -6.76
CA ILE A 121 -7.68 6.59 -5.36
C ILE A 121 -6.38 6.05 -4.76
N HIS A 122 -6.05 6.56 -3.60
CA HIS A 122 -4.87 6.26 -2.84
C HIS A 122 -5.21 6.10 -1.36
N SER A 123 -4.41 5.35 -0.63
CA SER A 123 -4.58 5.18 0.80
C SER A 123 -3.26 4.94 1.51
N TRP A 124 -3.27 5.26 2.80
CA TRP A 124 -2.32 4.72 3.76
C TRP A 124 -3.03 4.14 4.99
N VAL A 125 -2.26 3.54 5.86
CA VAL A 125 -2.74 2.95 7.11
C VAL A 125 -2.27 3.80 8.28
N GLU A 126 -3.12 4.06 9.25
CA GLU A 126 -2.71 4.64 10.52
C GLU A 126 -2.81 3.60 11.62
N VAL A 127 -1.76 3.48 12.42
CA VAL A 127 -1.68 2.55 13.56
C VAL A 127 -1.69 3.30 14.88
N SER A 128 -2.30 2.70 15.89
CA SER A 128 -2.24 3.23 17.26
C SER A 128 -1.07 2.59 18.01
N LEU A 129 -0.14 3.43 18.46
CA LEU A 129 0.97 3.06 19.33
C LEU A 129 1.08 4.06 20.48
N ASP A 130 1.05 3.57 21.72
CA ASP A 130 1.18 4.36 22.96
C ASP A 130 0.25 5.60 23.01
N GLY A 131 -0.97 5.44 22.50
CA GLY A 131 -2.00 6.50 22.49
C GLY A 131 -1.88 7.51 21.35
N SER A 132 -0.88 7.36 20.47
CA SER A 132 -0.69 8.20 19.28
C SER A 132 -1.04 7.45 18.00
N TRP A 133 -1.51 8.19 16.99
CA TRP A 133 -1.72 7.67 15.63
C TRP A 133 -0.50 7.98 14.76
N ILE A 134 0.01 6.96 14.08
CA ILE A 134 1.19 7.02 13.21
C ILE A 134 0.79 6.61 11.80
N ALA A 135 1.10 7.45 10.81
CA ALA A 135 0.80 7.20 9.41
C ALA A 135 1.85 6.29 8.75
N LEU A 136 1.40 5.22 8.14
CA LEU A 136 2.24 4.26 7.43
C LEU A 136 1.90 4.29 5.94
N GLU A 137 2.80 4.82 5.12
CA GLU A 137 2.70 4.86 3.65
C GLU A 137 3.99 4.33 2.98
N GLY A 138 5.12 4.41 3.66
CA GLY A 138 6.44 4.03 3.12
C GLY A 138 6.57 2.55 2.72
N PHE A 139 5.60 1.70 3.09
CA PHE A 139 5.55 0.28 2.72
C PHE A 139 5.18 0.01 1.26
N ILE A 140 4.77 1.02 0.50
CA ILE A 140 4.22 0.84 -0.86
C ILE A 140 5.28 0.32 -1.82
N LEU A 141 6.47 0.91 -1.82
CA LEU A 141 7.58 0.51 -2.69
C LEU A 141 8.53 -0.43 -1.95
N ASP A 142 8.79 -1.59 -2.55
CA ASP A 142 9.80 -2.52 -2.03
C ASP A 142 11.23 -1.97 -2.16
N ALA A 143 12.12 -2.39 -1.26
CA ALA A 143 13.49 -1.90 -1.21
C ALA A 143 14.26 -2.08 -2.53
N PRO A 144 14.17 -3.21 -3.28
CA PRO A 144 14.80 -3.34 -4.58
C PRO A 144 14.31 -2.35 -5.63
N TYR A 145 12.99 -2.05 -5.64
CA TYR A 145 12.39 -1.08 -6.55
C TYR A 145 12.88 0.33 -6.23
N LEU A 146 12.82 0.73 -4.97
CA LEU A 146 13.27 2.03 -4.50
C LEU A 146 14.77 2.23 -4.76
N ALA A 147 15.60 1.25 -4.46
CA ALA A 147 17.05 1.30 -4.74
C ALA A 147 17.35 1.45 -6.24
N SER A 148 16.52 0.86 -7.10
CA SER A 148 16.65 1.04 -8.56
C SER A 148 16.34 2.49 -8.98
N LEU A 149 15.31 3.12 -8.41
CA LEU A 149 15.02 4.54 -8.64
C LEU A 149 16.19 5.44 -8.20
N GLN A 150 16.72 5.19 -6.99
CA GLN A 150 17.84 5.94 -6.43
C GLN A 150 19.09 5.85 -7.32
N ARG A 151 19.40 4.65 -7.84
CA ARG A 151 20.51 4.46 -8.80
C ARG A 151 20.28 5.18 -10.12
N ARG A 152 19.05 5.21 -10.61
CA ARG A 152 18.70 5.86 -11.87
C ARG A 152 18.69 7.38 -11.76
N PHE A 153 18.31 7.90 -10.61
CA PHE A 153 18.14 9.34 -10.36
C PHE A 153 18.97 9.81 -9.15
N PRO A 154 20.31 9.63 -9.15
CA PRO A 154 21.15 9.84 -7.96
C PRO A 154 21.21 11.31 -7.50
N GLN A 155 20.88 12.24 -8.39
CA GLN A 155 20.87 13.68 -8.09
C GLN A 155 19.47 14.22 -7.73
N ALA A 156 18.42 13.38 -7.86
CA ALA A 156 17.06 13.81 -7.62
C ALA A 156 16.78 13.85 -6.10
N ARG A 157 16.65 15.07 -5.56
CA ARG A 157 16.05 15.25 -4.25
C ARG A 157 14.53 15.20 -4.37
N ARG A 158 13.87 16.30 -4.66
CA ARG A 158 12.43 16.30 -4.91
C ARG A 158 12.11 15.46 -6.16
N PHE A 159 11.28 14.45 -5.98
CA PHE A 159 10.99 13.48 -7.03
C PHE A 159 9.48 13.19 -7.10
N CYS A 160 8.96 13.12 -8.33
CA CYS A 160 7.58 12.70 -8.59
C CYS A 160 7.55 11.86 -9.87
N GLY A 161 7.16 10.60 -9.73
CA GLY A 161 7.08 9.62 -10.82
C GLY A 161 7.38 8.20 -10.34
N TYR A 162 7.16 7.23 -11.19
CA TYR A 162 7.44 5.81 -10.92
C TYR A 162 6.78 5.27 -9.65
N GLY A 163 5.65 5.86 -9.24
CA GLY A 163 4.97 5.49 -7.99
C GLY A 163 5.58 6.10 -6.74
N ALA A 164 6.47 7.09 -6.86
CA ALA A 164 7.05 7.84 -5.74
C ALA A 164 6.74 9.33 -5.86
N ALA A 165 6.48 10.01 -4.75
CA ALA A 165 6.42 11.47 -4.64
C ALA A 165 6.97 11.85 -3.27
N THR A 166 8.24 12.25 -3.23
CA THR A 166 9.01 12.50 -2.01
C THR A 166 9.85 13.78 -2.12
N PRO A 167 10.05 14.50 -0.99
CA PRO A 167 10.93 15.66 -0.98
C PRO A 167 12.42 15.29 -1.13
N ASP A 168 12.81 14.06 -0.81
CA ASP A 168 14.17 13.55 -1.01
C ASP A 168 14.18 12.07 -1.40
N LEU A 169 14.45 11.77 -2.67
CA LEU A 169 14.54 10.39 -3.17
C LEU A 169 15.79 9.66 -2.63
N SER A 170 16.84 10.38 -2.28
CA SER A 170 18.08 9.77 -1.77
C SER A 170 17.93 9.21 -0.36
N ALA A 171 17.03 9.79 0.43
CA ALA A 171 16.76 9.40 1.81
C ALA A 171 15.24 9.54 2.14
N PRO A 172 14.35 8.80 1.47
CA PRO A 172 12.94 8.88 1.75
C PRO A 172 12.64 8.30 3.15
N GLY A 173 11.66 8.87 3.84
CA GLY A 173 11.27 8.44 5.19
C GLY A 173 10.42 7.16 5.19
N VAL A 174 10.98 6.05 4.69
CA VAL A 174 10.27 4.77 4.54
C VAL A 174 10.62 3.72 5.59
N GLU A 175 11.59 3.99 6.47
CA GLU A 175 11.98 3.05 7.51
C GLU A 175 11.09 3.21 8.73
N TRP A 176 10.63 2.08 9.30
CA TRP A 176 9.92 2.09 10.57
C TRP A 176 10.83 2.51 11.72
N ARG A 177 10.50 3.60 12.38
CA ARG A 177 11.20 4.13 13.55
C ARG A 177 10.24 4.65 14.63
N GLY A 178 8.98 4.14 14.64
CA GLY A 178 7.95 4.65 15.54
C GLY A 178 7.43 6.04 15.13
N GLN A 179 7.58 6.42 13.88
CA GLN A 179 7.20 7.70 13.31
C GLN A 179 6.47 7.49 11.98
N ASP A 180 5.83 8.54 11.49
CA ASP A 180 5.21 8.55 10.17
C ASP A 180 6.21 8.15 9.08
N THR A 181 5.75 7.35 8.13
CA THR A 181 6.52 6.96 6.94
C THR A 181 5.77 7.38 5.68
N TYR A 182 6.49 7.97 4.72
CA TYR A 182 5.87 8.49 3.50
C TYR A 182 6.73 8.22 2.27
N ILE A 183 6.06 7.92 1.13
CA ILE A 183 6.71 7.77 -0.18
C ILE A 183 5.90 8.39 -1.33
N GLN A 184 4.61 8.67 -1.13
CA GLN A 184 3.71 9.26 -2.13
C GLN A 184 3.01 10.53 -1.64
N LYS A 185 3.20 10.93 -0.39
CA LYS A 185 2.52 12.06 0.27
C LYS A 185 2.54 13.36 -0.55
N GLU A 186 3.66 13.69 -1.20
CA GLU A 186 3.79 14.89 -2.02
C GLU A 186 2.92 14.88 -3.29
N GLY A 187 2.30 13.75 -3.61
CA GLY A 187 1.37 13.59 -4.74
C GLY A 187 -0.10 13.62 -4.36
N ILE A 188 -0.43 13.82 -3.07
CA ILE A 188 -1.82 13.85 -2.60
C ILE A 188 -2.53 15.09 -3.16
N ALA A 189 -3.76 14.89 -3.61
CA ALA A 189 -4.59 15.91 -4.20
C ALA A 189 -5.84 16.22 -3.36
N ASP A 190 -6.64 15.19 -3.04
CA ASP A 190 -7.84 15.34 -2.21
C ASP A 190 -7.74 14.39 -1.02
N ASP A 191 -8.20 14.84 0.14
CA ASP A 191 -8.27 14.07 1.37
C ASP A 191 -9.73 13.70 1.66
N PHE A 192 -10.04 12.39 1.72
CA PHE A 192 -11.37 11.88 2.04
C PHE A 192 -11.55 11.56 3.52
N GLY A 193 -10.48 11.69 4.30
CA GLY A 193 -10.47 11.42 5.74
C GLY A 193 -10.32 9.94 6.09
N ILE A 194 -10.70 9.64 7.32
CA ILE A 194 -10.42 8.38 8.00
C ILE A 194 -11.64 7.47 7.98
N PHE A 195 -11.40 6.18 7.77
CA PHE A 195 -12.38 5.10 7.74
C PHE A 195 -11.91 3.94 8.63
N ASP A 196 -12.85 3.23 9.24
CA ASP A 196 -12.51 2.08 10.07
C ASP A 196 -11.95 0.90 9.25
N SER A 197 -12.30 0.82 7.97
CA SER A 197 -11.85 -0.26 7.07
C SER A 197 -11.82 0.20 5.60
N PRO A 198 -11.07 -0.49 4.73
CA PRO A 198 -11.16 -0.29 3.29
C PRO A 198 -12.57 -0.59 2.76
N ASP A 199 -13.31 -1.55 3.34
CA ASP A 199 -14.71 -1.83 2.98
C ASP A 199 -15.59 -0.60 3.13
N ALA A 200 -15.50 0.11 4.26
CA ALA A 200 -16.26 1.34 4.53
C ALA A 200 -15.88 2.46 3.54
N PHE A 201 -14.60 2.56 3.19
CA PHE A 201 -14.12 3.52 2.22
C PHE A 201 -14.68 3.24 0.82
N TYR A 202 -14.54 2.01 0.32
CA TYR A 202 -15.00 1.66 -1.04
C TYR A 202 -16.52 1.68 -1.17
N ALA A 203 -17.26 1.33 -0.13
CA ALA A 203 -18.72 1.46 -0.12
C ALA A 203 -19.19 2.90 -0.35
N ARG A 204 -18.38 3.90 0.07
CA ARG A 204 -18.70 5.31 -0.07
C ARG A 204 -18.13 5.95 -1.34
N HIS A 205 -16.92 5.58 -1.74
CA HIS A 205 -16.16 6.26 -2.81
C HIS A 205 -15.98 5.41 -4.07
N GLY A 206 -16.31 4.10 -4.02
CA GLY A 206 -16.08 3.18 -5.12
C GLY A 206 -14.59 2.89 -5.34
N SER A 207 -14.27 2.35 -6.50
CA SER A 207 -12.89 2.02 -6.92
C SER A 207 -12.52 2.76 -8.21
N ASN A 208 -11.22 2.73 -8.55
CA ASN A 208 -10.65 3.47 -9.69
C ASN A 208 -11.24 3.09 -11.06
N LEU A 209 -11.73 1.87 -11.19
CA LEU A 209 -12.13 1.31 -12.49
C LEU A 209 -13.48 0.58 -12.40
N SER A 210 -14.31 0.77 -13.46
CA SER A 210 -15.60 0.09 -13.61
C SER A 210 -15.85 -0.35 -15.05
N GLY A 211 -16.77 -1.29 -15.24
CA GLY A 211 -17.27 -1.72 -16.55
C GLY A 211 -16.16 -2.20 -17.50
N LEU A 212 -16.24 -1.80 -18.79
CA LEU A 212 -15.30 -2.21 -19.83
C LEU A 212 -13.84 -1.81 -19.54
N LYS A 213 -13.64 -0.65 -18.89
CA LYS A 213 -12.29 -0.18 -18.50
C LYS A 213 -11.64 -1.14 -17.48
N ARG A 214 -12.43 -1.64 -16.52
CA ARG A 214 -11.99 -2.63 -15.54
C ARG A 214 -11.59 -3.93 -16.25
N TRP A 215 -12.44 -4.45 -17.12
CA TRP A 215 -12.14 -5.67 -17.90
C TRP A 215 -10.84 -5.54 -18.71
N LEU A 216 -10.63 -4.43 -19.42
CA LEU A 216 -9.41 -4.18 -20.18
C LEU A 216 -8.17 -4.08 -19.30
N TYR A 217 -8.31 -3.44 -18.15
CA TYR A 217 -7.26 -3.34 -17.15
C TYR A 217 -6.86 -4.73 -16.63
N GLU A 218 -7.81 -5.53 -16.19
CA GLU A 218 -7.59 -6.87 -15.63
C GLU A 218 -6.91 -7.81 -16.63
N ARG A 219 -7.30 -7.75 -17.91
CA ARG A 219 -6.84 -8.71 -18.92
C ARG A 219 -5.55 -8.31 -19.62
N VAL A 220 -5.28 -7.01 -19.75
CA VAL A 220 -4.19 -6.53 -20.62
C VAL A 220 -3.31 -5.51 -19.92
N ILE A 221 -3.90 -4.41 -19.38
CA ILE A 221 -3.13 -3.24 -18.97
C ILE A 221 -2.25 -3.57 -17.76
N ARG A 222 -2.79 -4.20 -16.72
CA ARG A 222 -2.04 -4.54 -15.50
C ARG A 222 -0.83 -5.43 -15.77
N HIS A 223 -0.93 -6.36 -16.71
CA HIS A 223 0.20 -7.25 -17.07
C HIS A 223 1.35 -6.49 -17.73
N ARG A 224 1.01 -5.46 -18.53
CA ARG A 224 2.04 -4.56 -19.11
C ARG A 224 2.67 -3.70 -18.04
N MET A 225 1.85 -3.15 -17.12
CA MET A 225 2.31 -2.36 -15.98
C MET A 225 3.25 -3.19 -15.09
N ASN A 226 2.86 -4.42 -14.73
CA ASN A 226 3.68 -5.31 -13.91
C ASN A 226 5.00 -5.69 -14.59
N ARG A 227 4.99 -5.92 -15.91
CA ARG A 227 6.25 -6.14 -16.66
C ARG A 227 7.15 -4.91 -16.62
N ASN A 228 6.60 -3.71 -16.73
CA ASN A 228 7.37 -2.47 -16.62
C ASN A 228 7.94 -2.29 -15.21
N VAL A 229 7.13 -2.46 -14.17
CA VAL A 229 7.56 -2.40 -12.77
C VAL A 229 8.68 -3.42 -12.48
N ALA A 230 8.55 -4.65 -12.99
CA ALA A 230 9.60 -5.68 -12.86
C ALA A 230 10.91 -5.28 -13.57
N ARG A 231 10.83 -4.62 -14.74
CA ARG A 231 12.01 -4.08 -15.44
C ARG A 231 12.70 -2.99 -14.63
N VAL A 232 11.91 -2.04 -14.09
CA VAL A 232 12.42 -0.98 -13.22
C VAL A 232 13.11 -1.58 -12.00
N ARG A 233 12.47 -2.51 -11.30
CA ARG A 233 13.05 -3.22 -10.14
C ARG A 233 14.38 -3.89 -10.49
N ALA A 234 14.49 -4.50 -11.65
CA ALA A 234 15.71 -5.14 -12.14
C ALA A 234 16.74 -4.16 -12.74
N SER A 235 16.51 -2.84 -12.63
CA SER A 235 17.33 -1.79 -13.26
C SER A 235 17.49 -1.92 -14.79
N LYS A 236 16.49 -2.48 -15.46
CA LYS A 236 16.42 -2.64 -16.93
C LYS A 236 15.48 -1.57 -17.49
N TRP A 237 15.98 -0.35 -17.59
CA TRP A 237 15.24 0.87 -17.98
C TRP A 237 14.91 0.93 -19.47
#